data_d15a710508d89ec304154b1d82e2edd4
#
_entry.id   d15a710508d89ec304154b1d82e2edd4
#
_cell.length_a   1.000
_cell.length_b   1.000
_cell.length_c   1.000
_cell.angle_alpha   90.00
_cell.angle_beta   90.00
_cell.angle_gamma   90.00
#
_symmetry.space_group_name_H-M   'P 1'
#
loop_
_entity.id
_entity.type
_entity.pdbx_description
1 polymer ?
#
loop_
_entity_poly.entity_id
_entity_poly.type
_entity_poly.pdbx_seq_one_letter_code
_entity_poly.pdbx_strand_id
1 'polypeptide(L)'
;MSTYLEFEKPIEVLDNKIFELKSLNDSAPSESLLEEITNVEQEINDTYKKIYSSISPWQRTLVARHTDRPKTQHYIEGLIENFFPLSGDRAFSEDKAIIGGFGKFRGKTVLVIGHEKGHDTTSRIEHNFGMPRPEGYRKAQRLMKLAEDFDIPVISFVDTPGAYPGVGAEQRGQSEAIAKTTECCLSLGVPIVVVIIGEGGSGGAVAIGTGNTVLMLENSIYSVISPEGCSSILWKDNSKTVEAASALKLTADDMLKIDVIDKII
;
A
#
# COMPACT_ATOMS: atom_id res chain seq x y z
N MET A 1 -0.80 18.83 -10.28
CA MET A 1 -0.43 19.49 -9.00
C MET A 1 -0.49 18.42 -7.95
N SER A 2 0.58 18.29 -7.15
CA SER A 2 0.60 17.35 -6.01
C SER A 2 -0.46 17.75 -4.99
N THR A 3 -1.12 16.76 -4.39
CA THR A 3 -2.12 17.01 -3.34
C THR A 3 -1.41 16.98 -2.00
N TYR A 4 -1.27 18.12 -1.32
CA TYR A 4 -0.63 18.18 0.00
C TYR A 4 -1.62 17.90 1.12
N LEU A 5 -1.19 17.16 2.13
CA LEU A 5 -1.92 16.99 3.38
C LEU A 5 -1.84 18.26 4.21
N GLU A 6 -2.77 18.47 5.14
CA GLU A 6 -2.86 19.69 5.95
C GLU A 6 -1.55 20.03 6.68
N PHE A 7 -0.84 19.02 7.18
CA PHE A 7 0.43 19.19 7.88
C PHE A 7 1.63 19.41 6.92
N GLU A 8 1.45 19.20 5.62
CA GLU A 8 2.45 19.42 4.56
C GLU A 8 2.37 20.83 3.94
N LYS A 9 1.43 21.66 4.35
CA LYS A 9 1.31 23.04 3.83
C LYS A 9 2.60 23.86 3.82
N PRO A 10 3.50 23.75 4.82
CA PRO A 10 4.80 24.45 4.74
C PRO A 10 5.64 24.00 3.54
N ILE A 11 5.54 22.75 3.12
CA ILE A 11 6.23 22.20 1.95
C ILE A 11 5.60 22.74 0.66
N GLU A 12 4.26 22.76 0.59
CA GLU A 12 3.52 23.32 -0.54
C GLU A 12 3.95 24.76 -0.87
N VAL A 13 4.15 25.59 0.17
CA VAL A 13 4.62 26.97 -0.01
C VAL A 13 6.01 27.01 -0.64
N LEU A 14 6.93 26.15 -0.19
CA LEU A 14 8.29 26.07 -0.71
C LEU A 14 8.32 25.49 -2.14
N ASP A 15 7.49 24.50 -2.43
CA ASP A 15 7.38 23.90 -3.77
C ASP A 15 6.82 24.91 -4.79
N ASN A 16 5.86 25.74 -4.39
CA ASN A 16 5.38 26.84 -5.22
C ASN A 16 6.48 27.87 -5.49
N LYS A 17 7.27 28.24 -4.45
CA LYS A 17 8.41 29.16 -4.61
C LYS A 17 9.47 28.60 -5.56
N ILE A 18 9.79 27.31 -5.46
CA ILE A 18 10.78 26.67 -6.35
C ILE A 18 10.28 26.61 -7.79
N PHE A 19 8.99 26.38 -7.99
CA PHE A 19 8.37 26.40 -9.32
C PHE A 19 8.51 27.79 -9.97
N GLU A 20 8.24 28.86 -9.21
CA GLU A 20 8.40 30.25 -9.69
C GLU A 20 9.86 30.58 -10.03
N LEU A 21 10.79 30.19 -9.15
CA LEU A 21 12.24 30.45 -9.38
C LEU A 21 12.76 29.68 -10.62
N LYS A 22 12.36 28.44 -10.81
CA LYS A 22 12.74 27.65 -12.00
C LYS A 22 12.16 28.27 -13.28
N SER A 23 10.91 28.72 -13.27
CA SER A 23 10.30 29.43 -14.40
C SER A 23 11.02 30.76 -14.74
N LEU A 24 11.45 31.51 -13.73
CA LEU A 24 12.26 32.73 -13.92
C LEU A 24 13.64 32.40 -14.50
N ASN A 25 14.28 31.36 -13.98
CA ASN A 25 15.60 30.94 -14.46
C ASN A 25 15.56 30.41 -15.90
N ASP A 26 14.50 29.73 -16.29
CA ASP A 26 14.30 29.30 -17.68
C ASP A 26 14.12 30.48 -18.65
N SER A 27 13.54 31.61 -18.15
CA SER A 27 13.33 32.83 -18.94
C SER A 27 14.55 33.72 -18.98
N ALA A 28 15.30 33.81 -17.89
CA ALA A 28 16.50 34.66 -17.72
C ALA A 28 17.52 33.96 -16.80
N PRO A 29 18.34 33.04 -17.33
CA PRO A 29 19.31 32.30 -16.52
C PRO A 29 20.30 33.22 -15.78
N SER A 30 20.46 32.97 -14.48
CA SER A 30 21.48 33.66 -13.68
C SER A 30 22.02 32.75 -12.58
N GLU A 31 23.31 32.97 -12.23
CA GLU A 31 23.99 32.23 -11.18
C GLU A 31 23.32 32.44 -9.80
N SER A 32 22.87 33.66 -9.54
CA SER A 32 22.14 34.02 -8.32
C SER A 32 20.81 33.25 -8.18
N LEU A 33 20.07 33.05 -9.29
CA LEU A 33 18.82 32.25 -9.27
C LEU A 33 19.10 30.76 -9.02
N LEU A 34 20.17 30.21 -9.57
CA LEU A 34 20.60 28.85 -9.32
C LEU A 34 20.97 28.60 -7.86
N GLU A 35 21.68 29.55 -7.24
CA GLU A 35 21.98 29.50 -5.80
C GLU A 35 20.69 29.55 -4.96
N GLU A 36 19.75 30.44 -5.31
CA GLU A 36 18.48 30.53 -4.58
C GLU A 36 17.64 29.25 -4.72
N ILE A 37 17.57 28.67 -5.92
CA ILE A 37 16.91 27.37 -6.16
C ILE A 37 17.52 26.29 -5.26
N THR A 38 18.86 26.21 -5.23
CA THR A 38 19.58 25.21 -4.41
C THR A 38 19.26 25.37 -2.91
N ASN A 39 19.22 26.61 -2.44
CA ASN A 39 18.90 26.93 -1.04
C ASN A 39 17.45 26.51 -0.70
N VAL A 40 16.50 26.79 -1.58
CA VAL A 40 15.10 26.40 -1.37
C VAL A 40 14.94 24.86 -1.44
N GLU A 41 15.65 24.17 -2.33
CA GLU A 41 15.65 22.69 -2.38
C GLU A 41 16.18 22.10 -1.06
N GLN A 42 17.21 22.68 -0.48
CA GLN A 42 17.71 22.28 0.83
C GLN A 42 16.68 22.53 1.94
N GLU A 43 16.02 23.70 1.94
CA GLU A 43 14.98 24.06 2.90
C GLU A 43 13.78 23.11 2.82
N ILE A 44 13.38 22.69 1.61
CA ILE A 44 12.35 21.67 1.39
C ILE A 44 12.76 20.35 2.06
N ASN A 45 13.97 19.87 1.80
CA ASN A 45 14.47 18.61 2.36
C ASN A 45 14.51 18.64 3.89
N ASP A 46 14.94 19.75 4.48
CA ASP A 46 14.99 19.90 5.93
C ASP A 46 13.59 20.02 6.55
N THR A 47 12.67 20.67 5.85
CA THR A 47 11.26 20.77 6.24
C THR A 47 10.57 19.39 6.20
N TYR A 48 10.81 18.60 5.14
CA TYR A 48 10.35 17.19 5.09
C TYR A 48 10.86 16.40 6.27
N LYS A 49 12.16 16.39 6.52
CA LYS A 49 12.74 15.66 7.65
C LYS A 49 12.12 16.08 8.97
N LYS A 50 11.96 17.39 9.20
CA LYS A 50 11.37 17.93 10.42
C LYS A 50 9.91 17.50 10.61
N ILE A 51 9.10 17.61 9.57
CA ILE A 51 7.68 17.23 9.63
C ILE A 51 7.56 15.72 9.85
N TYR A 52 8.18 14.90 9.00
CA TYR A 52 7.99 13.46 9.00
C TYR A 52 8.64 12.73 10.17
N SER A 53 9.63 13.34 10.84
CA SER A 53 10.20 12.77 12.06
C SER A 53 9.24 12.70 13.25
N SER A 54 8.11 13.41 13.21
CA SER A 54 7.19 13.54 14.34
C SER A 54 5.70 13.43 13.99
N ILE A 55 5.36 12.88 12.80
CA ILE A 55 3.97 12.70 12.41
C ILE A 55 3.25 11.68 13.32
N SER A 56 2.02 12.02 13.67
CA SER A 56 1.15 11.18 14.51
C SER A 56 0.67 9.91 13.77
N PRO A 57 0.18 8.88 14.49
CA PRO A 57 -0.42 7.69 13.85
C PRO A 57 -1.56 8.02 12.88
N TRP A 58 -2.35 9.05 13.18
CA TRP A 58 -3.38 9.53 12.26
C TRP A 58 -2.79 10.16 10.99
N GLN A 59 -1.77 11.00 11.13
CA GLN A 59 -1.07 11.56 9.98
C GLN A 59 -0.41 10.47 9.11
N ARG A 60 0.21 9.44 9.71
CA ARG A 60 0.70 8.27 8.97
C ARG A 60 -0.44 7.54 8.21
N THR A 61 -1.63 7.44 8.81
CA THR A 61 -2.81 6.89 8.14
C THR A 61 -3.17 7.71 6.89
N LEU A 62 -3.13 9.05 6.98
CA LEU A 62 -3.40 9.92 5.83
C LEU A 62 -2.32 9.77 4.74
N VAL A 63 -1.04 9.66 5.11
CA VAL A 63 0.06 9.37 4.17
C VAL A 63 -0.12 8.01 3.49
N ALA A 64 -0.46 6.96 4.25
CA ALA A 64 -0.72 5.63 3.71
C ALA A 64 -1.87 5.61 2.67
N ARG A 65 -2.84 6.51 2.83
CA ARG A 65 -4.02 6.68 1.97
C ARG A 65 -3.84 7.71 0.86
N HIS A 66 -2.70 8.39 0.81
CA HIS A 66 -2.51 9.49 -0.13
C HIS A 66 -2.77 9.05 -1.57
N THR A 67 -3.45 9.90 -2.34
CA THR A 67 -3.84 9.58 -3.73
C THR A 67 -2.63 9.31 -4.63
N ASP A 68 -1.57 10.09 -4.45
CA ASP A 68 -0.34 10.02 -5.25
C ASP A 68 0.66 8.99 -4.72
N ARG A 69 0.34 8.28 -3.62
CA ARG A 69 1.18 7.19 -3.12
C ARG A 69 1.30 6.08 -4.18
N PRO A 70 2.51 5.57 -4.47
CA PRO A 70 2.69 4.45 -5.40
C PRO A 70 1.82 3.24 -5.01
N LYS A 71 1.13 2.64 -6.01
CA LYS A 71 0.31 1.44 -5.88
C LYS A 71 1.09 0.22 -6.36
N THR A 72 0.54 -0.97 -6.18
CA THR A 72 1.19 -2.24 -6.56
C THR A 72 1.69 -2.22 -8.00
N GLN A 73 0.91 -1.68 -8.93
CA GLN A 73 1.32 -1.60 -10.34
C GLN A 73 2.61 -0.80 -10.53
N HIS A 74 2.81 0.30 -9.82
CA HIS A 74 4.04 1.10 -9.89
C HIS A 74 5.27 0.31 -9.41
N TYR A 75 5.10 -0.51 -8.34
CA TYR A 75 6.18 -1.39 -7.88
C TYR A 75 6.47 -2.50 -8.87
N ILE A 76 5.46 -3.06 -9.55
CA ILE A 76 5.66 -4.04 -10.62
C ILE A 76 6.43 -3.39 -11.77
N GLU A 77 6.01 -2.23 -12.25
CA GLU A 77 6.65 -1.51 -13.36
C GLU A 77 8.10 -1.12 -13.04
N GLY A 78 8.39 -0.75 -11.78
CA GLY A 78 9.73 -0.32 -11.36
C GLY A 78 10.68 -1.45 -10.99
N LEU A 79 10.19 -2.63 -10.62
CA LEU A 79 11.00 -3.70 -10.03
C LEU A 79 10.98 -5.01 -10.81
N ILE A 80 9.94 -5.26 -11.63
CA ILE A 80 9.68 -6.57 -12.23
C ILE A 80 9.81 -6.49 -13.75
N GLU A 81 10.81 -7.15 -14.26
CA GLU A 81 11.03 -7.26 -15.70
C GLU A 81 10.10 -8.31 -16.32
N ASN A 82 9.61 -8.04 -17.52
CA ASN A 82 8.78 -8.97 -18.32
C ASN A 82 7.57 -9.51 -17.54
N PHE A 83 6.88 -8.64 -16.80
CA PHE A 83 5.70 -9.04 -16.05
C PHE A 83 4.59 -9.56 -16.98
N PHE A 84 4.13 -10.77 -16.71
CA PHE A 84 3.05 -11.44 -17.43
C PHE A 84 1.87 -11.65 -16.50
N PRO A 85 0.80 -10.82 -16.60
CA PRO A 85 -0.36 -10.91 -15.72
C PRO A 85 -1.20 -12.16 -15.98
N LEU A 86 -1.78 -12.72 -14.93
CA LEU A 86 -2.68 -13.86 -14.97
C LEU A 86 -4.00 -13.53 -14.26
N SER A 87 -5.09 -13.61 -15.00
CA SER A 87 -6.43 -13.23 -14.56
C SER A 87 -7.30 -14.42 -14.16
N GLY A 88 -8.31 -14.14 -13.35
CA GLY A 88 -9.42 -15.04 -12.99
C GLY A 88 -9.10 -16.09 -11.95
N ASP A 89 -10.12 -16.44 -11.17
CA ASP A 89 -10.06 -17.47 -10.12
C ASP A 89 -10.30 -18.88 -10.64
N ARG A 90 -10.72 -19.03 -11.91
CA ARG A 90 -11.13 -20.28 -12.56
C ARG A 90 -12.39 -20.92 -11.94
N ALA A 91 -13.14 -20.14 -11.14
CA ALA A 91 -14.37 -20.62 -10.51
C ALA A 91 -15.56 -19.71 -10.83
N PHE A 92 -15.41 -18.39 -10.71
CA PHE A 92 -16.49 -17.43 -10.90
C PHE A 92 -16.11 -16.27 -11.83
N SER A 93 -15.07 -15.48 -11.50
CA SER A 93 -14.80 -14.23 -12.21
C SER A 93 -13.37 -13.72 -12.02
N GLU A 94 -13.02 -12.65 -12.73
CA GLU A 94 -11.88 -11.81 -12.42
C GLU A 94 -12.23 -10.81 -11.32
N ASP A 95 -11.27 -10.54 -10.43
CA ASP A 95 -11.30 -9.43 -9.49
C ASP A 95 -10.01 -8.62 -9.60
N LYS A 96 -10.12 -7.41 -10.12
CA LYS A 96 -8.99 -6.52 -10.36
C LYS A 96 -8.42 -5.87 -9.08
N ALA A 97 -9.09 -6.00 -7.95
CA ALA A 97 -8.58 -5.53 -6.65
C ALA A 97 -7.35 -6.32 -6.17
N ILE A 98 -7.12 -7.52 -6.69
CA ILE A 98 -5.84 -8.22 -6.60
C ILE A 98 -5.30 -8.42 -8.01
N ILE A 99 -4.10 -7.95 -8.28
CA ILE A 99 -3.34 -8.26 -9.48
C ILE A 99 -2.31 -9.34 -9.17
N GLY A 100 -1.97 -10.14 -10.18
CA GLY A 100 -0.96 -11.17 -10.00
C GLY A 100 -0.44 -11.69 -11.33
N GLY A 101 0.80 -12.18 -11.33
CA GLY A 101 1.46 -12.69 -12.52
C GLY A 101 2.92 -13.03 -12.26
N PHE A 102 3.57 -13.59 -13.27
CA PHE A 102 4.99 -13.94 -13.22
C PHE A 102 5.84 -12.89 -13.91
N GLY A 103 7.05 -12.70 -13.42
CA GLY A 103 8.04 -11.82 -14.01
C GLY A 103 9.43 -12.11 -13.45
N LYS A 104 10.38 -11.21 -13.67
CA LYS A 104 11.74 -11.36 -13.16
C LYS A 104 12.08 -10.24 -12.19
N PHE A 105 12.55 -10.59 -11.01
CA PHE A 105 13.14 -9.70 -10.05
C PHE A 105 14.63 -9.97 -9.93
N ARG A 106 15.47 -9.00 -10.35
CA ARG A 106 16.94 -9.17 -10.38
C ARG A 106 17.39 -10.48 -11.06
N GLY A 107 16.80 -10.77 -12.21
CA GLY A 107 17.11 -11.94 -13.01
C GLY A 107 16.50 -13.27 -12.55
N LYS A 108 15.84 -13.33 -11.37
CA LYS A 108 15.14 -14.52 -10.87
C LYS A 108 13.66 -14.44 -11.20
N THR A 109 13.08 -15.55 -11.68
CA THR A 109 11.63 -15.65 -11.86
C THR A 109 10.93 -15.60 -10.51
N VAL A 110 9.88 -14.79 -10.41
CA VAL A 110 9.04 -14.63 -9.21
C VAL A 110 7.57 -14.60 -9.60
N LEU A 111 6.72 -15.09 -8.71
CA LEU A 111 5.31 -14.72 -8.71
C LEU A 111 5.18 -13.39 -7.96
N VAL A 112 4.45 -12.46 -8.55
CA VAL A 112 4.03 -11.24 -7.84
C VAL A 112 2.52 -11.25 -7.70
N ILE A 113 2.03 -11.01 -6.50
CA ILE A 113 0.62 -10.75 -6.20
C ILE A 113 0.52 -9.45 -5.39
N GLY A 114 -0.60 -8.74 -5.50
CA GLY A 114 -0.76 -7.55 -4.67
C GLY A 114 -2.14 -6.89 -4.81
N HIS A 115 -2.52 -6.14 -3.80
CA HIS A 115 -3.71 -5.31 -3.85
C HIS A 115 -3.48 -4.11 -4.75
N GLU A 116 -4.45 -3.81 -5.61
CA GLU A 116 -4.40 -2.63 -6.48
C GLU A 116 -5.61 -1.73 -6.20
N LYS A 117 -5.33 -0.45 -5.91
CA LYS A 117 -6.36 0.54 -5.61
C LYS A 117 -6.79 1.39 -6.81
N GLY A 118 -5.98 1.37 -7.87
CA GLY A 118 -6.10 2.30 -8.98
C GLY A 118 -5.57 3.71 -8.64
N HIS A 119 -5.31 4.51 -9.68
CA HIS A 119 -4.66 5.82 -9.57
C HIS A 119 -5.59 7.01 -9.88
N ASP A 120 -6.65 6.79 -10.66
CA ASP A 120 -7.69 7.76 -10.97
C ASP A 120 -9.08 7.24 -10.60
N THR A 121 -10.12 8.06 -10.74
CA THR A 121 -11.48 7.69 -10.34
C THR A 121 -11.98 6.45 -11.08
N THR A 122 -11.70 6.32 -12.37
CA THR A 122 -12.17 5.20 -13.19
C THR A 122 -11.48 3.91 -12.78
N SER A 123 -10.16 3.91 -12.73
CA SER A 123 -9.37 2.74 -12.31
C SER A 123 -9.65 2.35 -10.85
N ARG A 124 -9.88 3.32 -9.95
CA ARG A 124 -10.25 3.02 -8.55
C ARG A 124 -11.60 2.30 -8.45
N ILE A 125 -12.58 2.67 -9.26
CA ILE A 125 -13.86 1.94 -9.34
C ILE A 125 -13.63 0.54 -9.90
N GLU A 126 -12.83 0.40 -10.95
CA GLU A 126 -12.51 -0.87 -11.60
C GLU A 126 -11.81 -1.85 -10.64
N HIS A 127 -10.88 -1.35 -9.83
CA HIS A 127 -10.17 -2.09 -8.80
C HIS A 127 -10.91 -2.15 -7.44
N ASN A 128 -12.18 -1.75 -7.42
CA ASN A 128 -13.02 -1.75 -6.21
C ASN A 128 -12.32 -1.09 -5.00
N PHE A 129 -11.56 0.00 -5.24
CA PHE A 129 -10.79 0.74 -4.23
C PHE A 129 -9.78 -0.12 -3.46
N GLY A 130 -9.29 -1.18 -4.07
CA GLY A 130 -8.39 -2.14 -3.42
C GLY A 130 -9.07 -3.07 -2.42
N MET A 131 -10.39 -3.21 -2.47
CA MET A 131 -11.16 -4.13 -1.62
C MET A 131 -11.49 -5.42 -2.39
N PRO A 132 -10.76 -6.52 -2.18
CA PRO A 132 -11.00 -7.74 -2.92
C PRO A 132 -12.31 -8.43 -2.54
N ARG A 133 -12.91 -9.05 -3.55
CA ARG A 133 -13.98 -10.03 -3.43
C ARG A 133 -13.39 -11.44 -3.31
N PRO A 134 -14.21 -12.49 -3.04
CA PRO A 134 -13.72 -13.88 -2.93
C PRO A 134 -12.88 -14.33 -4.13
N GLU A 135 -13.21 -13.82 -5.32
CA GLU A 135 -12.55 -14.18 -6.58
C GLU A 135 -11.08 -13.70 -6.60
N GLY A 136 -10.78 -12.53 -6.03
CA GLY A 136 -9.43 -12.01 -5.91
C GLY A 136 -8.56 -12.90 -5.02
N TYR A 137 -9.07 -13.31 -3.87
CA TYR A 137 -8.38 -14.21 -2.96
C TYR A 137 -8.17 -15.60 -3.56
N ARG A 138 -9.18 -16.18 -4.24
CA ARG A 138 -9.06 -17.46 -4.94
C ARG A 138 -8.06 -17.39 -6.08
N LYS A 139 -8.00 -16.27 -6.80
CA LYS A 139 -6.95 -16.03 -7.81
C LYS A 139 -5.56 -16.07 -7.17
N ALA A 140 -5.36 -15.39 -6.03
CA ALA A 140 -4.10 -15.42 -5.31
C ALA A 140 -3.70 -16.84 -4.91
N GLN A 141 -4.63 -17.64 -4.34
CA GLN A 141 -4.41 -19.06 -4.02
C GLN A 141 -3.96 -19.85 -5.25
N ARG A 142 -4.69 -19.70 -6.36
CA ARG A 142 -4.39 -20.41 -7.61
C ARG A 142 -2.98 -20.09 -8.12
N LEU A 143 -2.60 -18.81 -8.07
CA LEU A 143 -1.29 -18.36 -8.53
C LEU A 143 -0.16 -18.83 -7.60
N MET A 144 -0.39 -18.80 -6.28
CA MET A 144 0.58 -19.30 -5.30
C MET A 144 0.82 -20.80 -5.45
N LYS A 145 -0.23 -21.60 -5.64
CA LYS A 145 -0.09 -23.04 -5.93
C LYS A 145 0.69 -23.29 -7.23
N LEU A 146 0.40 -22.50 -8.27
CA LEU A 146 1.15 -22.59 -9.52
C LEU A 146 2.64 -22.23 -9.33
N ALA A 147 2.94 -21.25 -8.48
CA ALA A 147 4.33 -20.89 -8.15
C ALA A 147 5.03 -22.02 -7.38
N GLU A 148 4.33 -22.69 -6.46
CA GLU A 148 4.83 -23.87 -5.75
C GLU A 148 5.14 -25.02 -6.70
N ASP A 149 4.25 -25.34 -7.64
CA ASP A 149 4.45 -26.41 -8.64
C ASP A 149 5.71 -26.23 -9.48
N PHE A 150 6.20 -24.98 -9.63
CA PHE A 150 7.40 -24.63 -10.39
C PHE A 150 8.58 -24.15 -9.52
N ASP A 151 8.49 -24.29 -8.21
CA ASP A 151 9.52 -23.86 -7.25
C ASP A 151 9.89 -22.36 -7.38
N ILE A 152 8.88 -21.50 -7.60
CA ILE A 152 9.01 -20.06 -7.84
C ILE A 152 8.67 -19.29 -6.56
N PRO A 153 9.57 -18.43 -6.03
CA PRO A 153 9.28 -17.61 -4.87
C PRO A 153 8.21 -16.53 -5.15
N VAL A 154 7.52 -16.11 -4.10
CA VAL A 154 6.40 -15.17 -4.15
C VAL A 154 6.79 -13.83 -3.53
N ILE A 155 6.42 -12.73 -4.20
CA ILE A 155 6.41 -11.37 -3.65
C ILE A 155 4.95 -10.94 -3.53
N SER A 156 4.54 -10.52 -2.32
CA SER A 156 3.19 -10.05 -2.05
C SER A 156 3.19 -8.58 -1.63
N PHE A 157 2.46 -7.72 -2.34
CA PHE A 157 2.27 -6.32 -1.99
C PHE A 157 0.91 -6.09 -1.34
N VAL A 158 0.90 -5.52 -0.13
CA VAL A 158 -0.31 -5.27 0.65
C VAL A 158 -0.66 -3.78 0.64
N ASP A 159 -1.81 -3.44 0.05
CA ASP A 159 -2.39 -2.10 0.08
C ASP A 159 -3.92 -2.16 -0.07
N THR A 160 -4.62 -2.45 1.01
CA THR A 160 -6.08 -2.56 1.05
C THR A 160 -6.67 -1.93 2.32
N PRO A 161 -7.80 -1.25 2.24
CA PRO A 161 -8.56 -0.86 3.44
C PRO A 161 -9.27 -2.06 4.10
N GLY A 162 -9.35 -3.21 3.42
CA GLY A 162 -10.00 -4.44 3.86
C GLY A 162 -10.65 -5.20 2.73
N ALA A 163 -11.25 -6.34 3.05
CA ALA A 163 -12.04 -7.12 2.10
C ALA A 163 -13.36 -6.42 1.78
N TYR A 164 -13.90 -6.62 0.58
CA TYR A 164 -15.18 -6.04 0.18
C TYR A 164 -16.35 -6.57 1.03
N PRO A 165 -17.11 -5.70 1.72
CA PRO A 165 -18.14 -6.13 2.69
C PRO A 165 -19.53 -6.31 2.07
N GLY A 166 -19.65 -6.38 0.75
CA GLY A 166 -20.95 -6.44 0.07
C GLY A 166 -21.60 -7.82 0.13
N VAL A 167 -22.94 -7.85 0.11
CA VAL A 167 -23.76 -9.07 0.16
C VAL A 167 -23.32 -10.11 -0.88
N GLY A 168 -23.02 -9.69 -2.11
CA GLY A 168 -22.55 -10.63 -3.15
C GLY A 168 -21.21 -11.29 -2.83
N ALA A 169 -20.32 -10.66 -2.05
CA ALA A 169 -19.09 -11.28 -1.59
C ALA A 169 -19.38 -12.31 -0.49
N GLU A 170 -20.25 -11.97 0.47
CA GLU A 170 -20.68 -12.90 1.52
C GLU A 170 -21.33 -14.15 0.94
N GLN A 171 -22.22 -13.99 -0.03
CA GLN A 171 -22.89 -15.11 -0.72
C GLN A 171 -21.92 -16.06 -1.45
N ARG A 172 -20.76 -15.55 -1.87
CA ARG A 172 -19.73 -16.33 -2.55
C ARG A 172 -18.57 -16.75 -1.64
N GLY A 173 -18.76 -16.60 -0.31
CA GLY A 173 -17.83 -17.14 0.70
C GLY A 173 -16.60 -16.24 0.92
N GLN A 174 -16.81 -14.94 1.23
CA GLN A 174 -15.73 -14.00 1.50
C GLN A 174 -14.81 -14.46 2.65
N SER A 175 -15.39 -14.87 3.76
CA SER A 175 -14.64 -15.34 4.94
C SER A 175 -13.85 -16.61 4.64
N GLU A 176 -14.45 -17.55 3.91
CA GLU A 176 -13.79 -18.80 3.49
C GLU A 176 -12.62 -18.50 2.54
N ALA A 177 -12.81 -17.61 1.56
CA ALA A 177 -11.77 -17.26 0.61
C ALA A 177 -10.56 -16.60 1.32
N ILE A 178 -10.80 -15.72 2.29
CA ILE A 178 -9.75 -15.11 3.14
C ILE A 178 -9.01 -16.20 3.93
N ALA A 179 -9.74 -17.03 4.67
CA ALA A 179 -9.15 -18.08 5.51
C ALA A 179 -8.30 -19.08 4.69
N LYS A 180 -8.83 -19.52 3.55
CA LYS A 180 -8.13 -20.43 2.63
C LYS A 180 -6.89 -19.80 2.00
N THR A 181 -6.89 -18.49 1.75
CA THR A 181 -5.70 -17.80 1.24
C THR A 181 -4.62 -17.73 2.30
N THR A 182 -4.99 -17.41 3.55
CA THR A 182 -4.05 -17.44 4.68
C THR A 182 -3.48 -18.86 4.90
N GLU A 183 -4.33 -19.89 4.87
CA GLU A 183 -3.90 -21.29 4.93
C GLU A 183 -2.92 -21.65 3.79
N CYS A 184 -3.20 -21.19 2.57
CA CYS A 184 -2.33 -21.38 1.42
C CYS A 184 -0.96 -20.74 1.66
N CYS A 185 -0.91 -19.48 2.12
CA CYS A 185 0.36 -18.81 2.45
C CYS A 185 1.17 -19.57 3.51
N LEU A 186 0.51 -20.09 4.54
CA LEU A 186 1.17 -20.84 5.63
C LEU A 186 1.69 -22.21 5.20
N SER A 187 1.02 -22.85 4.23
CA SER A 187 1.37 -24.20 3.76
C SER A 187 2.30 -24.22 2.54
N LEU A 188 2.58 -23.05 1.94
CA LEU A 188 3.34 -22.95 0.71
C LEU A 188 4.80 -23.38 0.91
N GLY A 189 5.31 -24.29 0.07
CA GLY A 189 6.67 -24.82 0.12
C GLY A 189 7.74 -23.90 -0.46
N VAL A 190 7.36 -22.75 -1.04
CA VAL A 190 8.28 -21.76 -1.60
C VAL A 190 8.31 -20.47 -0.76
N PRO A 191 9.40 -19.71 -0.76
CA PRO A 191 9.50 -18.48 0.03
C PRO A 191 8.46 -17.41 -0.39
N ILE A 192 7.85 -16.77 0.61
CA ILE A 192 6.97 -15.62 0.44
C ILE A 192 7.58 -14.42 1.16
N VAL A 193 7.83 -13.34 0.41
CA VAL A 193 8.18 -12.03 0.97
C VAL A 193 6.99 -11.09 0.81
N VAL A 194 6.51 -10.58 1.93
CA VAL A 194 5.40 -9.62 1.98
C VAL A 194 5.95 -8.21 2.15
N VAL A 195 5.36 -7.24 1.46
CA VAL A 195 5.66 -5.81 1.64
C VAL A 195 4.34 -5.05 1.84
N ILE A 196 4.16 -4.48 3.03
CA ILE A 196 3.03 -3.58 3.30
C ILE A 196 3.41 -2.19 2.76
N ILE A 197 2.81 -1.81 1.63
CA ILE A 197 3.18 -0.59 0.88
C ILE A 197 2.27 0.62 1.15
N GLY A 198 1.13 0.40 1.81
CA GLY A 198 0.15 1.45 2.12
C GLY A 198 -0.70 1.05 3.32
N GLU A 199 -1.97 0.71 3.09
CA GLU A 199 -2.86 0.22 4.14
C GLU A 199 -2.83 -1.31 4.20
N GLY A 200 -2.59 -1.87 5.39
CA GLY A 200 -2.83 -3.25 5.72
C GLY A 200 -4.12 -3.40 6.52
N GLY A 201 -5.28 -3.41 5.84
CA GLY A 201 -6.59 -3.42 6.50
C GLY A 201 -7.15 -4.82 6.76
N SER A 202 -7.31 -5.18 8.04
CA SER A 202 -8.10 -6.32 8.50
C SER A 202 -7.75 -7.67 7.83
N GLY A 203 -8.72 -8.60 7.80
CA GLY A 203 -8.58 -9.90 7.16
C GLY A 203 -8.22 -9.83 5.68
N GLY A 204 -8.62 -8.75 4.99
CA GLY A 204 -8.26 -8.52 3.61
C GLY A 204 -6.75 -8.44 3.39
N ALA A 205 -6.07 -7.73 4.28
CA ALA A 205 -4.61 -7.63 4.26
C ALA A 205 -3.94 -8.94 4.69
N VAL A 206 -4.42 -9.57 5.79
CA VAL A 206 -3.85 -10.81 6.33
C VAL A 206 -3.85 -11.93 5.29
N ALA A 207 -4.89 -12.00 4.44
CA ALA A 207 -5.05 -13.07 3.44
C ALA A 207 -3.82 -13.25 2.54
N ILE A 208 -3.20 -12.16 2.07
CA ILE A 208 -1.96 -12.21 1.28
C ILE A 208 -0.77 -11.58 2.01
N GLY A 209 -0.98 -11.16 3.25
CA GLY A 209 0.02 -10.54 4.12
C GLY A 209 0.79 -11.53 5.00
N THR A 210 0.49 -12.82 4.88
CA THR A 210 1.15 -13.89 5.63
C THR A 210 2.33 -14.44 4.84
N GLY A 211 3.55 -14.35 5.36
CA GLY A 211 4.75 -14.79 4.64
C GLY A 211 5.91 -15.12 5.57
N ASN A 212 7.00 -15.62 4.98
CA ASN A 212 8.23 -15.95 5.70
C ASN A 212 9.00 -14.70 6.17
N THR A 213 8.81 -13.61 5.44
CA THR A 213 9.38 -12.29 5.79
C THR A 213 8.35 -11.22 5.47
N VAL A 214 8.02 -10.41 6.46
CA VAL A 214 7.06 -9.32 6.34
C VAL A 214 7.78 -7.99 6.52
N LEU A 215 7.86 -7.23 5.44
CA LEU A 215 8.42 -5.89 5.39
C LEU A 215 7.29 -4.86 5.40
N MET A 216 7.55 -3.67 5.93
CA MET A 216 6.58 -2.59 5.95
C MET A 216 7.26 -1.26 5.63
N LEU A 217 6.69 -0.47 4.72
CA LEU A 217 7.18 0.88 4.50
C LEU A 217 6.94 1.74 5.74
N GLU A 218 7.88 2.62 6.06
CA GLU A 218 7.86 3.47 7.27
C GLU A 218 6.52 4.19 7.50
N ASN A 219 5.95 4.75 6.43
CA ASN A 219 4.70 5.51 6.47
C ASN A 219 3.50 4.69 5.95
N SER A 220 3.50 3.38 6.16
CA SER A 220 2.36 2.48 6.00
C SER A 220 1.66 2.25 7.33
N ILE A 221 0.47 1.68 7.29
CA ILE A 221 -0.29 1.25 8.47
C ILE A 221 -0.72 -0.21 8.35
N TYR A 222 -0.77 -0.91 9.48
CA TYR A 222 -1.31 -2.27 9.54
C TYR A 222 -2.22 -2.41 10.75
N SER A 223 -3.51 -2.74 10.53
CA SER A 223 -4.52 -2.72 11.58
C SER A 223 -5.67 -3.68 11.29
N VAL A 224 -6.27 -4.20 12.36
CA VAL A 224 -7.46 -5.06 12.29
C VAL A 224 -8.73 -4.30 11.86
N ILE A 225 -8.76 -2.99 12.05
CA ILE A 225 -9.90 -2.11 11.74
C ILE A 225 -9.38 -0.71 11.41
N SER A 226 -10.12 0.07 10.62
CA SER A 226 -9.80 1.47 10.40
C SER A 226 -9.97 2.31 11.67
N PRO A 227 -9.20 3.41 11.86
CA PRO A 227 -9.40 4.31 13.00
C PRO A 227 -10.81 4.85 13.10
N GLU A 228 -11.46 5.14 11.98
CA GLU A 228 -12.87 5.59 11.92
C GLU A 228 -13.82 4.49 12.39
N GLY A 229 -13.62 3.25 11.93
CA GLY A 229 -14.41 2.10 12.38
C GLY A 229 -14.23 1.84 13.88
N CYS A 230 -13.01 1.91 14.37
CA CYS A 230 -12.69 1.77 15.78
C CYS A 230 -13.37 2.85 16.63
N SER A 231 -13.28 4.13 16.23
CA SER A 231 -13.92 5.24 16.95
C SER A 231 -15.43 5.11 16.97
N SER A 232 -16.02 4.72 15.85
CA SER A 232 -17.48 4.50 15.75
C SER A 232 -17.98 3.38 16.66
N ILE A 233 -17.23 2.27 16.76
CA ILE A 233 -17.64 1.12 17.60
C ILE A 233 -17.41 1.38 19.09
N LEU A 234 -16.22 1.89 19.47
CA LEU A 234 -15.84 2.01 20.87
C LEU A 234 -16.41 3.27 21.54
N TRP A 235 -16.39 4.39 20.84
CA TRP A 235 -16.84 5.67 21.40
C TRP A 235 -18.19 6.14 20.87
N LYS A 236 -18.70 5.54 19.78
CA LYS A 236 -19.90 5.99 19.05
C LYS A 236 -19.79 7.47 18.62
N ASP A 237 -18.54 7.92 18.38
CA ASP A 237 -18.20 9.30 18.09
C ASP A 237 -17.03 9.36 17.11
N ASN A 238 -17.30 9.78 15.88
CA ASN A 238 -16.28 9.89 14.82
C ASN A 238 -15.24 10.99 15.08
N SER A 239 -15.48 11.92 16.01
CA SER A 239 -14.47 12.92 16.40
C SER A 239 -13.27 12.28 17.12
N LYS A 240 -13.40 11.03 17.60
CA LYS A 240 -12.37 10.26 18.31
C LYS A 240 -11.44 9.46 17.39
N THR A 241 -11.48 9.70 16.07
CA THR A 241 -10.64 8.97 15.08
C THR A 241 -9.14 9.12 15.35
N VAL A 242 -8.69 10.29 15.78
CA VAL A 242 -7.28 10.55 16.10
C VAL A 242 -6.81 9.73 17.31
N GLU A 243 -7.64 9.71 18.37
CA GLU A 243 -7.39 8.88 19.55
C GLU A 243 -7.42 7.39 19.22
N ALA A 244 -8.37 6.98 18.37
CA ALA A 244 -8.46 5.60 17.89
C ALA A 244 -7.20 5.18 17.12
N ALA A 245 -6.68 6.02 16.21
CA ALA A 245 -5.43 5.75 15.50
C ALA A 245 -4.25 5.53 16.45
N SER A 246 -4.17 6.34 17.51
CA SER A 246 -3.12 6.22 18.53
C SER A 246 -3.26 4.97 19.39
N ALA A 247 -4.51 4.59 19.72
CA ALA A 247 -4.81 3.41 20.53
C ALA A 247 -4.59 2.09 19.78
N LEU A 248 -4.84 2.06 18.47
CA LEU A 248 -4.73 0.88 17.62
C LEU A 248 -3.29 0.39 17.41
N LYS A 249 -2.26 1.22 17.70
CA LYS A 249 -0.85 0.85 17.52
C LYS A 249 -0.57 0.32 16.11
N LEU A 250 -0.97 1.07 15.09
CA LEU A 250 -1.01 0.63 13.69
C LEU A 250 0.22 1.03 12.86
N THR A 251 1.20 1.72 13.46
CA THR A 251 2.39 2.20 12.74
C THR A 251 3.42 1.10 12.52
N ALA A 252 4.34 1.30 11.58
CA ALA A 252 5.43 0.36 11.33
C ALA A 252 6.28 0.12 12.59
N ASP A 253 6.55 1.18 13.37
CA ASP A 253 7.26 1.07 14.65
C ASP A 253 6.50 0.24 15.68
N ASP A 254 5.17 0.38 15.75
CA ASP A 254 4.33 -0.43 16.63
C ASP A 254 4.34 -1.90 16.20
N MET A 255 4.19 -2.18 14.91
CA MET A 255 4.18 -3.53 14.36
C MET A 255 5.52 -4.26 14.55
N LEU A 256 6.63 -3.54 14.41
CA LEU A 256 7.96 -4.09 14.66
C LEU A 256 8.15 -4.44 16.15
N LYS A 257 7.67 -3.58 17.07
CA LYS A 257 7.78 -3.83 18.53
C LYS A 257 7.01 -5.04 19.03
N ILE A 258 5.95 -5.45 18.34
CA ILE A 258 5.11 -6.59 18.69
C ILE A 258 5.37 -7.82 17.80
N ASP A 259 6.48 -7.79 17.04
CA ASP A 259 6.94 -8.88 16.16
C ASP A 259 5.92 -9.33 15.11
N VAL A 260 5.08 -8.40 14.61
CA VAL A 260 4.14 -8.63 13.50
C VAL A 260 4.81 -8.44 12.14
N ILE A 261 5.86 -7.61 12.10
CA ILE A 261 6.71 -7.43 10.92
C ILE A 261 8.17 -7.66 11.29
N ASP A 262 8.97 -8.08 10.30
CA ASP A 262 10.40 -8.36 10.50
C ASP A 262 11.27 -7.11 10.32
N LYS A 263 10.84 -6.16 9.46
CA LYS A 263 11.66 -4.97 9.17
C LYS A 263 10.84 -3.82 8.60
N ILE A 264 11.22 -2.60 8.99
CA ILE A 264 10.78 -1.34 8.37
C ILE A 264 11.74 -0.99 7.22
N ILE A 265 11.18 -0.55 6.08
CA ILE A 265 11.92 -0.14 4.87
C ILE A 265 11.39 1.20 4.34
#